data_ec3352c4f1bd28a538211509fbebec20
#
_entry.id   ec3352c4f1bd28a538211509fbebec20
#
_cell.length_a   1.000
_cell.length_b   1.000
_cell.length_c   1.000
_cell.angle_alpha   90.00
_cell.angle_beta   90.00
_cell.angle_gamma   90.00
#
_symmetry.space_group_name_H-M   'P 1'
#
loop_
_entity.id
_entity.type
_entity.pdbx_description
1 polymer ?
#
loop_
_entity_poly.entity_id
_entity_poly.type
_entity_poly.pdbx_seq_one_letter_code
_entity_poly.pdbx_strand_id
1 'polypeptide(L)'
;YSFSEIHKDKQATILTISKNKQISLSHHLLKPLRDMREMECSLESLLKRKCEIGNEEDYMHVILTDEEQILDAIGKVRTVYPNVMQISFKNRRHMMQYETIQMKENQIADQNPMELFEQFYKMQNHIDLDEKRAQMAISIFEEVIR
;
A
#
# COMPACT_ATOMS: atom_id res chain seq x y z
N TYR A 1 -15.74 4.24 0.80
CA TYR A 1 -14.76 3.64 1.72
C TYR A 1 -13.37 3.65 1.07
N SER A 2 -12.37 4.27 1.74
CA SER A 2 -10.98 4.30 1.32
C SER A 2 -10.06 4.46 2.53
N PHE A 3 -8.96 3.74 2.61
CA PHE A 3 -7.97 3.90 3.68
C PHE A 3 -7.29 5.28 3.67
N SER A 4 -7.22 5.96 2.53
CA SER A 4 -6.71 7.35 2.46
C SER A 4 -7.61 8.38 3.12
N GLU A 5 -8.82 8.01 3.52
CA GLU A 5 -9.84 8.90 4.07
C GLU A 5 -10.35 8.48 5.46
N ILE A 6 -9.65 7.56 6.15
CA ILE A 6 -10.05 7.03 7.46
C ILE A 6 -10.17 8.10 8.55
N HIS A 7 -9.44 9.21 8.40
CA HIS A 7 -9.45 10.32 9.37
C HIS A 7 -10.41 11.45 8.98
N LYS A 8 -11.27 11.24 7.98
CA LYS A 8 -12.20 12.26 7.50
C LYS A 8 -13.64 11.87 7.80
N ASP A 9 -14.32 12.70 8.59
CA ASP A 9 -15.73 12.56 8.79
C ASP A 9 -16.50 12.67 7.47
N LYS A 10 -17.39 11.74 7.22
CA LYS A 10 -18.25 11.75 6.04
C LYS A 10 -19.58 12.41 6.41
N GLN A 11 -20.02 13.33 5.56
CA GLN A 11 -21.27 14.05 5.78
C GLN A 11 -22.09 14.18 4.49
N ALA A 12 -23.39 14.16 4.65
CA ALA A 12 -24.33 14.55 3.60
C ALA A 12 -24.66 16.04 3.77
N THR A 13 -24.57 16.79 2.69
CA THR A 13 -24.99 18.20 2.68
C THR A 13 -26.36 18.32 2.05
N ILE A 14 -27.31 18.86 2.77
CA ILE A 14 -28.65 19.14 2.28
C ILE A 14 -28.74 20.63 1.98
N LEU A 15 -29.05 20.95 0.74
CA LEU A 15 -29.27 22.30 0.25
C LEU A 15 -30.78 22.52 0.11
N THR A 16 -31.32 23.49 0.83
CA THR A 16 -32.74 23.89 0.74
C THR A 16 -32.83 25.27 0.09
N ILE A 17 -33.62 25.36 -0.98
CA ILE A 17 -33.89 26.61 -1.68
C ILE A 17 -35.35 26.98 -1.42
N SER A 18 -35.56 28.08 -0.72
CA SER A 18 -36.93 28.63 -0.43
C SER A 18 -37.53 29.32 -1.66
N LYS A 19 -38.84 29.51 -1.66
CA LYS A 19 -39.57 30.22 -2.73
C LYS A 19 -39.06 31.65 -2.98
N ASN A 20 -38.53 32.31 -1.94
CA ASN A 20 -37.89 33.63 -2.00
C ASN A 20 -36.40 33.59 -2.40
N LYS A 21 -35.92 32.47 -2.94
CA LYS A 21 -34.53 32.25 -3.36
C LYS A 21 -33.49 32.28 -2.23
N GLN A 22 -33.92 32.16 -0.97
CA GLN A 22 -33.00 31.99 0.13
C GLN A 22 -32.45 30.54 0.12
N ILE A 23 -31.14 30.43 0.30
CA ILE A 23 -30.42 29.15 0.34
C ILE A 23 -30.00 28.87 1.77
N SER A 24 -30.35 27.69 2.27
CA SER A 24 -29.85 27.18 3.53
C SER A 24 -29.13 25.84 3.35
N LEU A 25 -28.04 25.66 4.07
CA LEU A 25 -27.23 24.45 4.05
C LEU A 25 -27.30 23.79 5.43
N SER A 26 -27.54 22.49 5.45
CA SER A 26 -27.38 21.68 6.65
C SER A 26 -26.49 20.47 6.38
N HIS A 27 -25.71 20.09 7.37
CA HIS A 27 -24.77 18.99 7.28
C HIS A 27 -25.17 17.88 8.26
N HIS A 28 -25.24 16.64 7.76
CA HIS A 28 -25.55 15.47 8.55
C HIS A 28 -24.38 14.50 8.51
N LEU A 29 -23.77 14.21 9.65
CA LEU A 29 -22.72 13.21 9.79
C LEU A 29 -23.25 11.82 9.45
N LEU A 30 -22.54 11.13 8.58
CA LEU A 30 -22.83 9.76 8.22
C LEU A 30 -22.00 8.82 9.11
N LYS A 31 -22.69 7.99 9.89
CA LYS A 31 -22.05 6.96 10.69
C LYS A 31 -22.03 5.66 9.88
N PRO A 32 -20.85 5.10 9.55
CA PRO A 32 -20.77 3.83 8.86
C PRO A 32 -21.23 2.68 9.78
N LEU A 33 -21.75 1.61 9.20
CA LEU A 33 -22.07 0.38 9.92
C LEU A 33 -20.78 -0.31 10.45
N ARG A 34 -19.72 -0.29 9.62
CA ARG A 34 -18.37 -0.71 9.95
C ARG A 34 -17.42 0.41 9.55
N ASP A 35 -16.51 0.74 10.42
CA ASP A 35 -15.51 1.78 10.14
C ASP A 35 -14.34 1.18 9.36
N MET A 36 -13.53 2.04 8.78
CA MET A 36 -12.23 1.66 8.21
C MET A 36 -11.13 2.14 9.13
N ARG A 37 -10.25 1.24 9.51
CA ARG A 37 -9.20 1.55 10.48
C ARG A 37 -7.85 1.03 10.00
N GLU A 38 -6.81 1.72 10.44
CA GLU A 38 -5.43 1.29 10.28
C GLU A 38 -4.84 0.99 11.65
N MET A 39 -4.09 -0.10 11.75
CA MET A 39 -3.44 -0.53 12.99
C MET A 39 -2.00 -0.94 12.68
N GLU A 40 -1.07 -0.41 13.45
CA GLU A 40 0.36 -0.79 13.40
C GLU A 40 0.75 -1.54 14.67
N CYS A 41 1.12 -2.82 14.54
CA CYS A 41 1.52 -3.65 15.68
C CYS A 41 2.26 -4.92 15.23
N SER A 42 2.89 -5.63 16.19
CA SER A 42 3.40 -6.99 15.95
C SER A 42 2.26 -7.99 15.91
N LEU A 43 2.43 -9.07 15.13
CA LEU A 43 1.44 -10.16 15.07
C LEU A 43 1.14 -10.73 16.45
N GLU A 44 2.16 -10.91 17.30
CA GLU A 44 1.98 -11.41 18.65
C GLU A 44 1.08 -10.50 19.50
N SER A 45 1.29 -9.19 19.44
CA SER A 45 0.48 -8.20 20.16
C SER A 45 -0.95 -8.17 19.64
N LEU A 46 -1.16 -8.33 18.34
CA LEU A 46 -2.46 -8.41 17.72
C LEU A 46 -3.22 -9.65 18.17
N LEU A 47 -2.60 -10.83 18.13
CA LEU A 47 -3.23 -12.09 18.56
C LEU A 47 -3.56 -12.10 20.06
N LYS A 48 -2.76 -11.42 20.88
CA LYS A 48 -3.02 -11.23 22.32
C LYS A 48 -4.01 -10.09 22.63
N ARG A 49 -4.59 -9.47 21.59
CA ARG A 49 -5.53 -8.34 21.68
C ARG A 49 -5.00 -7.15 22.49
N LYS A 50 -3.68 -6.95 22.50
CA LYS A 50 -3.03 -5.83 23.19
C LYS A 50 -3.07 -4.50 22.41
N CYS A 51 -3.42 -4.58 21.13
CA CYS A 51 -3.50 -3.44 20.21
C CYS A 51 -4.96 -3.06 19.93
N GLU A 52 -5.87 -3.30 20.85
CA GLU A 52 -7.30 -3.06 20.62
C GLU A 52 -7.60 -1.58 20.38
N ILE A 53 -8.04 -1.29 19.16
CA ILE A 53 -8.62 0.01 18.81
C ILE A 53 -9.86 -0.27 17.96
N GLY A 54 -11.06 -0.18 18.57
CA GLY A 54 -12.32 -0.26 17.87
C GLY A 54 -12.99 -1.63 17.80
N ASN A 55 -13.91 -1.81 16.85
CA ASN A 55 -14.71 -3.00 16.70
C ASN A 55 -13.96 -4.05 15.87
N GLU A 56 -14.00 -5.32 16.28
CA GLU A 56 -13.42 -6.44 15.52
C GLU A 56 -14.06 -6.60 14.12
N GLU A 57 -15.28 -6.12 13.95
CA GLU A 57 -16.03 -6.16 12.69
C GLU A 57 -15.64 -5.04 11.70
N ASP A 58 -14.79 -4.08 12.11
CA ASP A 58 -14.34 -3.00 11.23
C ASP A 58 -13.45 -3.52 10.08
N TYR A 59 -13.40 -2.75 9.00
CA TYR A 59 -12.51 -3.03 7.88
C TYR A 59 -11.10 -2.58 8.23
N MET A 60 -10.17 -3.54 8.34
CA MET A 60 -8.84 -3.28 8.87
C MET A 60 -7.77 -3.29 7.79
N HIS A 61 -6.89 -2.29 7.84
CA HIS A 61 -5.56 -2.33 7.28
C HIS A 61 -4.55 -2.55 8.41
N VAL A 62 -3.88 -3.68 8.41
CA VAL A 62 -2.92 -4.04 9.45
C VAL A 62 -1.50 -3.88 8.93
N ILE A 63 -0.69 -3.08 9.63
CA ILE A 63 0.72 -2.86 9.35
C ILE A 63 1.52 -3.65 10.38
N LEU A 64 2.09 -4.77 9.95
CA LEU A 64 2.88 -5.63 10.81
C LEU A 64 4.31 -5.09 10.95
N THR A 65 4.77 -4.99 12.21
CA THR A 65 6.11 -4.49 12.56
C THR A 65 7.12 -5.60 12.80
N ASP A 66 6.71 -6.86 12.59
CA ASP A 66 7.56 -8.03 12.79
C ASP A 66 8.73 -8.01 11.79
N GLU A 67 9.95 -8.30 12.27
CA GLU A 67 11.16 -8.35 11.43
C GLU A 67 11.27 -9.67 10.65
N GLU A 68 10.63 -10.73 11.14
CA GLU A 68 10.65 -12.05 10.53
C GLU A 68 9.51 -12.22 9.51
N GLN A 69 9.77 -13.06 8.52
CA GLN A 69 8.74 -13.39 7.53
C GLN A 69 7.64 -14.26 8.17
N ILE A 70 6.43 -13.75 8.18
CA ILE A 70 5.27 -14.44 8.73
C ILE A 70 4.59 -15.25 7.63
N LEU A 71 4.59 -16.58 7.79
CA LEU A 71 3.81 -17.45 6.93
C LEU A 71 2.32 -17.30 7.24
N ASP A 72 1.49 -17.14 6.18
CA ASP A 72 0.04 -16.96 6.28
C ASP A 72 -0.38 -15.84 7.25
N ALA A 73 0.24 -14.67 7.11
CA ALA A 73 -0.07 -13.52 7.95
C ALA A 73 -1.56 -13.16 7.91
N ILE A 74 -2.16 -13.17 6.71
CA ILE A 74 -3.57 -12.79 6.55
C ILE A 74 -4.52 -13.78 7.23
N GLY A 75 -4.26 -15.09 7.17
CA GLY A 75 -5.04 -16.10 7.85
C GLY A 75 -4.99 -15.91 9.37
N LYS A 76 -3.79 -15.66 9.92
CA LYS A 76 -3.60 -15.39 11.35
C LYS A 76 -4.31 -14.13 11.81
N VAL A 77 -4.21 -13.02 11.07
CA VAL A 77 -4.88 -11.76 11.41
C VAL A 77 -6.40 -11.93 11.35
N ARG A 78 -6.94 -12.67 10.37
CA ARG A 78 -8.38 -12.94 10.25
C ARG A 78 -8.98 -13.71 11.42
N THR A 79 -8.18 -14.39 12.22
CA THR A 79 -8.69 -15.03 13.46
C THR A 79 -9.16 -14.03 14.50
N VAL A 80 -8.68 -12.78 14.45
CA VAL A 80 -9.05 -11.69 15.37
C VAL A 80 -9.90 -10.64 14.64
N TYR A 81 -9.50 -10.26 13.42
CA TYR A 81 -10.19 -9.26 12.59
C TYR A 81 -10.67 -9.92 11.30
N PRO A 82 -11.89 -10.48 11.26
CA PRO A 82 -12.39 -11.23 10.11
C PRO A 82 -12.47 -10.39 8.83
N ASN A 83 -12.67 -9.08 8.98
CA ASN A 83 -12.80 -8.14 7.87
C ASN A 83 -11.48 -7.41 7.53
N VAL A 84 -10.32 -8.04 7.80
CA VAL A 84 -9.05 -7.47 7.34
C VAL A 84 -9.01 -7.46 5.81
N MET A 85 -8.79 -6.27 5.25
CA MET A 85 -8.77 -6.02 3.81
C MET A 85 -7.34 -5.95 3.27
N GLN A 86 -6.42 -5.42 4.06
CA GLN A 86 -5.04 -5.20 3.64
C GLN A 86 -4.07 -5.50 4.77
N ILE A 87 -2.91 -6.10 4.41
CA ILE A 87 -1.76 -6.25 5.30
C ILE A 87 -0.56 -5.62 4.62
N SER A 88 0.18 -4.83 5.38
CA SER A 88 1.47 -4.26 5.02
C SER A 88 2.51 -4.67 6.05
N PHE A 89 3.79 -4.65 5.65
CA PHE A 89 4.90 -4.96 6.55
C PHE A 89 5.80 -3.74 6.66
N LYS A 90 6.02 -3.28 7.90
CA LYS A 90 6.92 -2.17 8.23
C LYS A 90 8.16 -2.75 8.92
N ASN A 91 8.92 -3.55 8.18
CA ASN A 91 10.18 -4.06 8.69
C ASN A 91 11.36 -3.30 8.07
N ARG A 92 12.50 -3.26 8.79
CA ARG A 92 13.72 -2.56 8.35
C ARG A 92 14.20 -3.03 6.98
N ARG A 93 14.01 -4.31 6.65
CA ARG A 93 14.41 -4.87 5.35
C ARG A 93 13.60 -4.30 4.20
N HIS A 94 12.29 -4.16 4.37
CA HIS A 94 11.43 -3.50 3.39
C HIS A 94 11.75 -2.00 3.28
N MET A 95 11.98 -1.30 4.39
CA MET A 95 12.35 0.12 4.35
C MET A 95 13.68 0.34 3.64
N MET A 96 14.72 -0.45 3.93
CA MET A 96 16.00 -0.40 3.20
C MET A 96 15.85 -0.69 1.71
N GLN A 97 14.95 -1.60 1.34
CA GLN A 97 14.68 -1.92 -0.05
C GLN A 97 13.95 -0.77 -0.76
N TYR A 98 12.98 -0.12 -0.09
CA TYR A 98 12.29 1.07 -0.61
C TYR A 98 13.23 2.29 -0.69
N GLU A 99 14.05 2.55 0.31
CA GLU A 99 15.05 3.64 0.29
C GLU A 99 16.08 3.42 -0.83
N THR A 100 16.52 2.18 -1.02
CA THR A 100 17.44 1.83 -2.12
C THR A 100 16.77 2.01 -3.49
N ILE A 101 15.48 1.73 -3.62
CA ILE A 101 14.71 1.96 -4.85
C ILE A 101 14.54 3.46 -5.09
N GLN A 102 14.14 4.24 -4.09
CA GLN A 102 13.96 5.70 -4.23
C GLN A 102 15.28 6.44 -4.51
N MET A 103 16.40 6.02 -3.89
CA MET A 103 17.72 6.58 -4.23
C MET A 103 18.13 6.26 -5.68
N LYS A 104 17.73 5.08 -6.19
CA LYS A 104 17.93 4.72 -7.58
C LYS A 104 16.99 5.44 -8.54
N GLU A 105 15.74 5.70 -8.16
CA GLU A 105 14.79 6.45 -8.99
C GLU A 105 15.31 7.85 -9.34
N ASN A 106 15.96 8.52 -8.40
CA ASN A 106 16.58 9.84 -8.66
C ASN A 106 17.82 9.76 -9.58
N GLN A 107 18.42 8.58 -9.76
CA GLN A 107 19.54 8.34 -10.66
C GLN A 107 19.12 7.72 -12.01
N ILE A 108 17.89 7.21 -12.11
CA ILE A 108 17.37 6.50 -13.30
C ILE A 108 17.18 7.45 -14.49
N ALA A 109 16.92 8.75 -14.25
CA ALA A 109 16.67 9.71 -15.32
C ALA A 109 17.85 9.87 -16.30
N ASP A 110 19.07 9.53 -15.89
CA ASP A 110 20.29 9.69 -16.69
C ASP A 110 20.97 8.35 -17.07
N GLN A 111 20.36 7.20 -16.70
CA GLN A 111 20.98 5.89 -17.00
C GLN A 111 20.50 5.31 -18.34
N ASN A 112 21.42 4.59 -19.00
CA ASN A 112 21.10 3.86 -20.22
C ASN A 112 20.07 2.74 -19.92
N PRO A 113 18.98 2.63 -20.71
CA PRO A 113 17.97 1.57 -20.53
C PRO A 113 18.54 0.15 -20.47
N MET A 114 19.64 -0.11 -21.16
CA MET A 114 20.32 -1.41 -21.15
C MET A 114 20.97 -1.70 -19.79
N GLU A 115 21.62 -0.70 -19.18
CA GLU A 115 22.23 -0.84 -17.84
C GLU A 115 21.18 -1.13 -16.77
N LEU A 116 20.03 -0.45 -16.86
CA LEU A 116 18.90 -0.71 -15.98
C LEU A 116 18.35 -2.13 -16.13
N PHE A 117 18.27 -2.61 -17.38
CA PHE A 117 17.81 -3.96 -17.65
C PHE A 117 18.78 -5.02 -17.12
N GLU A 118 20.09 -4.82 -17.27
CA GLU A 118 21.12 -5.73 -16.71
C GLU A 118 21.03 -5.81 -15.19
N GLN A 119 20.88 -4.66 -14.50
CA GLN A 119 20.73 -4.62 -13.05
C GLN A 119 19.45 -5.33 -12.61
N PHE A 120 18.33 -5.10 -13.29
CA PHE A 120 17.05 -5.76 -13.02
C PHE A 120 17.17 -7.28 -13.24
N TYR A 121 17.76 -7.71 -14.34
CA TYR A 121 17.95 -9.13 -14.66
C TYR A 121 18.79 -9.83 -13.59
N LYS A 122 19.91 -9.23 -13.18
CA LYS A 122 20.78 -9.74 -12.11
C LYS A 122 20.05 -9.82 -10.76
N MET A 123 19.24 -8.81 -10.44
CA MET A 123 18.47 -8.79 -9.20
C MET A 123 17.40 -9.90 -9.16
N GLN A 124 16.73 -10.16 -10.29
CA GLN A 124 15.66 -11.16 -10.37
C GLN A 124 16.18 -12.60 -10.46
N ASN A 125 17.25 -12.81 -11.21
CA ASN A 125 17.73 -14.16 -11.53
C ASN A 125 18.97 -14.58 -10.72
N HIS A 126 19.58 -13.64 -9.98
CA HIS A 126 20.84 -13.84 -9.22
C HIS A 126 22.03 -14.32 -10.07
N ILE A 127 21.96 -14.09 -11.39
CA ILE A 127 23.01 -14.37 -12.37
C ILE A 127 23.20 -13.15 -13.28
N ASP A 128 24.40 -13.00 -13.84
CA ASP A 128 24.67 -11.93 -14.81
C ASP A 128 24.00 -12.25 -16.17
N LEU A 129 23.65 -11.19 -16.91
CA LEU A 129 23.07 -11.29 -18.24
C LEU A 129 24.12 -11.81 -19.22
N ASP A 130 23.84 -12.89 -19.93
CA ASP A 130 24.73 -13.43 -20.94
C ASP A 130 24.73 -12.60 -22.24
N GLU A 131 25.78 -12.69 -23.03
CA GLU A 131 25.99 -11.88 -24.22
C GLU A 131 24.87 -12.05 -25.26
N LYS A 132 24.34 -13.27 -25.42
CA LYS A 132 23.26 -13.57 -26.36
C LYS A 132 21.95 -12.90 -25.96
N ARG A 133 21.59 -12.89 -24.67
CA ARG A 133 20.40 -12.23 -24.16
C ARG A 133 20.58 -10.72 -24.16
N ALA A 134 21.80 -10.22 -23.90
CA ALA A 134 22.12 -8.80 -24.01
C ALA A 134 21.89 -8.27 -25.42
N GLN A 135 22.37 -8.98 -26.44
CA GLN A 135 22.15 -8.60 -27.86
C GLN A 135 20.66 -8.61 -28.24
N MET A 136 19.90 -9.59 -27.74
CA MET A 136 18.45 -9.63 -27.97
C MET A 136 17.74 -8.44 -27.30
N ALA A 137 18.11 -8.08 -26.09
CA ALA A 137 17.54 -6.92 -25.39
C ALA A 137 17.86 -5.62 -26.14
N ILE A 138 19.10 -5.43 -26.59
CA ILE A 138 19.50 -4.25 -27.39
C ILE A 138 18.63 -4.13 -28.64
N SER A 139 18.44 -5.22 -29.38
CA SER A 139 17.63 -5.17 -30.61
C SER A 139 16.18 -4.76 -30.34
N ILE A 140 15.60 -5.21 -29.20
CA ILE A 140 14.23 -4.82 -28.81
C ILE A 140 14.19 -3.34 -28.42
N PHE A 141 15.15 -2.86 -27.64
CA PHE A 141 15.19 -1.44 -27.25
C PHE A 141 15.35 -0.52 -28.46
N GLU A 142 16.17 -0.88 -29.44
CA GLU A 142 16.35 -0.11 -30.67
C GLU A 142 15.08 -0.06 -31.53
N GLU A 143 14.25 -1.10 -31.48
CA GLU A 143 12.97 -1.16 -32.19
C GLU A 143 11.88 -0.31 -31.52
N VAL A 144 11.88 -0.25 -30.18
CA VAL A 144 10.84 0.46 -29.39
C VAL A 144 11.14 1.97 -29.27
N ILE A 145 12.42 2.38 -29.28
CA ILE A 145 12.83 3.78 -29.12
C ILE A 145 12.78 4.56 -30.48
N ARG A 146 12.51 3.89 -31.59
CA ARG A 146 12.32 4.48 -32.90
C ARG A 146 10.90 5.04 -33.07
#